data_491a0d10dd216c4d2181e9c602ef54c9
#
_entry.id   491a0d10dd216c4d2181e9c602ef54c9
#
_cell.length_a   1.000
_cell.length_b   1.000
_cell.length_c   1.000
_cell.angle_alpha   90.00
_cell.angle_beta   90.00
_cell.angle_gamma   90.00
#
_symmetry.space_group_name_H-M   'P 1'
#
loop_
_entity.id
_entity.type
_entity.pdbx_description
1 polymer ?
#
loop_
_entity_poly.entity_id
_entity_poly.type
_entity_poly.pdbx_seq_one_letter_code
_entity_poly.pdbx_strand_id
1 'polypeptide(L)'
;MPWPERLETDRLVLRRPVAADASTIFTEYAQDPDVTRYLTWRPHSRMEETAAYLARCQAGWDAGTELTWALTVSGEERLIGMIGLRPRTHMADIGYVLARRYWGRGLMPEAATAVVELALGRPAIQRVWAVCDVENRASARVLEKVGMEYEGVLRRWIIHPNVSAEPRDVHCYARLRDTGSVTSTPTSGSRPRSSAGPDR
;
A
#
# COMPACT_ATOMS: atom_id res chain seq x y z
N MET A 1 0.30 19.14 7.14
CA MET A 1 -1.08 19.16 6.61
C MET A 1 -1.75 17.82 6.98
N PRO A 2 -3.05 17.81 7.32
CA PRO A 2 -3.78 16.57 7.60
C PRO A 2 -3.82 15.67 6.36
N TRP A 3 -4.14 14.40 6.53
CA TRP A 3 -4.37 13.48 5.44
C TRP A 3 -5.77 13.71 4.85
N PRO A 4 -5.94 13.66 3.52
CA PRO A 4 -7.24 13.85 2.89
C PRO A 4 -8.14 12.65 3.18
N GLU A 5 -9.33 12.91 3.70
CA GLU A 5 -10.34 11.88 3.95
C GLU A 5 -11.00 11.37 2.67
N ARG A 6 -10.83 12.11 1.55
CA ARG A 6 -11.38 11.79 0.24
C ARG A 6 -10.31 11.97 -0.84
N LEU A 7 -10.19 10.97 -1.71
CA LEU A 7 -9.41 11.00 -2.94
C LEU A 7 -10.29 10.56 -4.10
N GLU A 8 -10.06 11.12 -5.28
CA GLU A 8 -10.73 10.71 -6.51
C GLU A 8 -9.68 10.31 -7.54
N THR A 9 -9.98 9.26 -8.29
CA THR A 9 -9.21 8.80 -9.43
C THR A 9 -10.14 8.77 -10.65
N ASP A 10 -9.67 8.29 -11.80
CA ASP A 10 -10.50 8.24 -13.02
C ASP A 10 -11.77 7.41 -12.82
N ARG A 11 -11.72 6.32 -12.03
CA ARG A 11 -12.82 5.37 -11.88
C ARG A 11 -13.26 5.14 -10.44
N LEU A 12 -12.54 5.69 -9.46
CA LEU A 12 -12.78 5.39 -8.05
C LEU A 12 -12.91 6.65 -7.21
N VAL A 13 -13.71 6.50 -6.16
CA VAL A 13 -13.72 7.39 -5.02
C VAL A 13 -13.21 6.61 -3.81
N LEU A 14 -12.16 7.11 -3.18
CA LEU A 14 -11.62 6.63 -1.93
C LEU A 14 -12.09 7.59 -0.84
N ARG A 15 -12.80 7.10 0.15
CA ARG A 15 -13.33 7.94 1.23
C ARG A 15 -13.10 7.33 2.60
N ARG A 16 -13.06 8.16 3.64
CA ARG A 16 -13.07 7.65 5.00
C ARG A 16 -14.28 6.71 5.20
N PRO A 17 -14.10 5.49 5.77
CA PRO A 17 -15.22 4.57 5.99
C PRO A 17 -16.16 5.09 7.08
N VAL A 18 -17.42 4.72 6.97
CA VAL A 18 -18.45 5.05 7.96
C VAL A 18 -19.08 3.77 8.54
N ALA A 19 -19.74 3.88 9.70
CA ALA A 19 -20.36 2.72 10.35
C ALA A 19 -21.37 2.00 9.44
N ALA A 20 -22.07 2.75 8.58
CA ALA A 20 -23.03 2.19 7.63
C ALA A 20 -22.40 1.25 6.58
N ASP A 21 -21.09 1.30 6.36
CA ASP A 21 -20.38 0.41 5.45
C ASP A 21 -20.33 -1.04 5.95
N ALA A 22 -20.61 -1.29 7.24
CA ALA A 22 -20.49 -2.61 7.86
C ALA A 22 -21.25 -3.70 7.12
N SER A 23 -22.50 -3.44 6.74
CA SER A 23 -23.34 -4.42 6.04
C SER A 23 -22.78 -4.77 4.66
N THR A 24 -22.30 -3.77 3.94
CA THR A 24 -21.70 -3.97 2.62
C THR A 24 -20.38 -4.74 2.72
N ILE A 25 -19.49 -4.38 3.64
CA ILE A 25 -18.23 -5.08 3.88
C ILE A 25 -18.50 -6.55 4.22
N PHE A 26 -19.43 -6.79 5.14
CA PHE A 26 -19.78 -8.13 5.60
C PHE A 26 -20.26 -9.01 4.45
N THR A 27 -21.20 -8.51 3.64
CA THR A 27 -21.80 -9.28 2.54
C THR A 27 -20.95 -9.37 1.29
N GLU A 28 -20.11 -8.35 1.00
CA GLU A 28 -19.36 -8.29 -0.24
C GLU A 28 -18.07 -9.10 -0.24
N TYR A 29 -17.36 -9.12 0.90
CA TYR A 29 -16.06 -9.79 0.91
C TYR A 29 -15.59 -10.32 2.26
N ALA A 30 -16.12 -9.84 3.41
CA ALA A 30 -15.55 -10.23 4.69
C ALA A 30 -15.82 -11.71 5.04
N GLN A 31 -16.80 -12.33 4.39
CA GLN A 31 -17.13 -13.75 4.53
C GLN A 31 -16.52 -14.62 3.41
N ASP A 32 -16.03 -14.01 2.32
CA ASP A 32 -15.53 -14.75 1.16
C ASP A 32 -14.15 -15.39 1.47
N PRO A 33 -14.02 -16.73 1.49
CA PRO A 33 -12.77 -17.41 1.81
C PRO A 33 -11.67 -17.16 0.76
N ASP A 34 -12.03 -16.90 -0.50
CA ASP A 34 -11.05 -16.58 -1.54
C ASP A 34 -10.45 -15.18 -1.31
N VAL A 35 -11.29 -14.22 -0.91
CA VAL A 35 -10.84 -12.85 -0.60
C VAL A 35 -9.98 -12.81 0.65
N THR A 36 -10.40 -13.54 1.69
CA THR A 36 -9.72 -13.53 2.99
C THR A 36 -8.50 -14.44 3.06
N ARG A 37 -8.26 -15.29 2.06
CA ARG A 37 -7.25 -16.34 2.06
C ARG A 37 -5.88 -15.86 2.58
N TYR A 38 -5.37 -14.76 2.06
CA TYR A 38 -4.06 -14.21 2.42
C TYR A 38 -4.15 -12.97 3.32
N LEU A 39 -5.28 -12.78 3.99
CA LEU A 39 -5.43 -11.71 4.98
C LEU A 39 -4.99 -12.20 6.37
N THR A 40 -4.73 -11.25 7.25
CA THR A 40 -4.26 -11.51 8.64
C THR A 40 -5.41 -11.79 9.61
N TRP A 41 -6.63 -11.87 9.10
CA TRP A 41 -7.84 -12.13 9.87
C TRP A 41 -8.70 -13.23 9.19
N ARG A 42 -9.52 -13.88 9.98
CA ARG A 42 -10.43 -14.95 9.50
C ARG A 42 -11.69 -14.35 8.90
N PRO A 43 -12.37 -15.04 7.97
CA PRO A 43 -13.69 -14.61 7.49
C PRO A 43 -14.59 -14.26 8.68
N HIS A 44 -15.26 -13.12 8.58
CA HIS A 44 -16.18 -12.70 9.63
C HIS A 44 -17.39 -13.63 9.68
N SER A 45 -17.71 -14.11 10.85
CA SER A 45 -18.86 -14.98 11.10
C SER A 45 -20.10 -14.18 11.56
N ARG A 46 -19.88 -12.98 12.07
CA ARG A 46 -20.91 -12.11 12.62
C ARG A 46 -20.67 -10.66 12.22
N MET A 47 -21.76 -9.91 12.07
CA MET A 47 -21.74 -8.50 11.70
C MET A 47 -20.94 -7.62 12.68
N GLU A 48 -20.98 -7.97 13.96
CA GLU A 48 -20.27 -7.26 15.03
C GLU A 48 -18.76 -7.25 14.83
N GLU A 49 -18.20 -8.28 14.21
CA GLU A 49 -16.77 -8.33 13.88
C GLU A 49 -16.40 -7.27 12.82
N THR A 50 -17.27 -7.08 11.84
CA THR A 50 -17.11 -6.03 10.83
C THR A 50 -17.30 -4.65 11.43
N ALA A 51 -18.29 -4.46 12.30
CA ALA A 51 -18.51 -3.19 12.99
C ALA A 51 -17.31 -2.83 13.88
N ALA A 52 -16.76 -3.80 14.61
CA ALA A 52 -15.56 -3.61 15.43
C ALA A 52 -14.33 -3.26 14.57
N TYR A 53 -14.19 -3.87 13.39
CA TYR A 53 -13.13 -3.50 12.44
C TYR A 53 -13.27 -2.05 11.98
N LEU A 54 -14.47 -1.60 11.59
CA LEU A 54 -14.71 -0.21 11.19
C LEU A 54 -14.44 0.79 12.32
N ALA A 55 -14.82 0.45 13.56
CA ALA A 55 -14.49 1.29 14.71
C ALA A 55 -12.97 1.46 14.88
N ARG A 56 -12.18 0.40 14.65
CA ARG A 56 -10.70 0.50 14.64
C ARG A 56 -10.19 1.38 13.50
N CYS A 57 -10.76 1.27 12.30
CA CYS A 57 -10.39 2.14 11.19
C CYS A 57 -10.63 3.61 11.53
N GLN A 58 -11.75 3.94 12.16
CA GLN A 58 -12.05 5.31 12.59
C GLN A 58 -11.07 5.80 13.65
N ALA A 59 -10.79 4.98 14.67
CA ALA A 59 -9.81 5.32 15.69
C ALA A 59 -8.40 5.52 15.12
N GLY A 60 -8.00 4.69 14.13
CA GLY A 60 -6.75 4.86 13.40
C GLY A 60 -6.65 6.18 12.66
N TRP A 61 -7.75 6.62 12.01
CA TRP A 61 -7.86 7.93 11.39
C TRP A 61 -7.70 9.06 12.39
N ASP A 62 -8.44 9.02 13.50
CA ASP A 62 -8.41 10.05 14.54
C ASP A 62 -7.04 10.18 15.19
N ALA A 63 -6.34 9.06 15.35
CA ALA A 63 -4.97 9.00 15.86
C ALA A 63 -3.89 9.30 14.80
N GLY A 64 -4.23 9.30 13.52
CA GLY A 64 -3.28 9.43 12.40
C GLY A 64 -2.30 8.26 12.26
N THR A 65 -2.63 7.09 12.83
CA THR A 65 -1.75 5.91 12.86
C THR A 65 -2.05 4.91 11.76
N GLU A 66 -3.30 4.84 11.30
CA GLU A 66 -3.76 4.02 10.20
C GLU A 66 -4.88 4.73 9.45
N LEU A 67 -4.65 5.00 8.18
CA LEU A 67 -5.55 5.72 7.31
C LEU A 67 -6.16 4.72 6.33
N THR A 68 -7.38 4.30 6.60
CA THR A 68 -8.07 3.31 5.76
C THR A 68 -9.17 3.98 4.96
N TRP A 69 -9.12 3.87 3.64
CA TRP A 69 -10.16 4.35 2.74
C TRP A 69 -11.06 3.21 2.28
N ALA A 70 -12.34 3.46 2.28
CA ALA A 70 -13.36 2.68 1.57
C ALA A 70 -13.32 3.04 0.08
N LEU A 71 -13.36 2.04 -0.79
CA LEU A 71 -13.34 2.20 -2.25
C LEU A 71 -14.74 2.06 -2.80
N THR A 72 -15.18 3.01 -3.63
CA THR A 72 -16.41 2.93 -4.43
C THR A 72 -16.07 3.23 -5.88
N VAL A 73 -16.83 2.69 -6.83
CA VAL A 73 -16.75 3.11 -8.23
C VAL A 73 -17.38 4.49 -8.38
N SER A 74 -16.79 5.37 -9.18
CA SER A 74 -17.29 6.71 -9.42
C SER A 74 -18.74 6.65 -9.92
N GLY A 75 -19.63 7.43 -9.26
CA GLY A 75 -21.07 7.39 -9.51
C GLY A 75 -21.84 6.27 -8.77
N GLU A 76 -21.15 5.39 -8.03
CA GLU A 76 -21.78 4.34 -7.23
C GLU A 76 -21.50 4.58 -5.75
N GLU A 77 -22.48 4.29 -4.89
CA GLU A 77 -22.31 4.39 -3.42
C GLU A 77 -21.76 3.10 -2.80
N ARG A 78 -21.90 1.98 -3.53
CA ARG A 78 -21.55 0.65 -3.01
C ARG A 78 -20.06 0.49 -2.82
N LEU A 79 -19.66 0.18 -1.60
CA LEU A 79 -18.29 -0.13 -1.26
C LEU A 79 -17.86 -1.46 -1.94
N ILE A 80 -16.69 -1.45 -2.57
CA ILE A 80 -16.13 -2.59 -3.31
C ILE A 80 -14.87 -3.17 -2.67
N GLY A 81 -14.25 -2.45 -1.76
CA GLY A 81 -13.00 -2.84 -1.11
C GLY A 81 -12.49 -1.74 -0.18
N MET A 82 -11.30 -1.95 0.36
CA MET A 82 -10.63 -0.97 1.22
C MET A 82 -9.12 -0.99 0.97
N ILE A 83 -8.48 0.15 1.22
CA ILE A 83 -7.03 0.29 1.21
C ILE A 83 -6.58 1.07 2.45
N GLY A 84 -5.58 0.57 3.14
CA GLY A 84 -4.99 1.20 4.33
C GLY A 84 -3.57 1.67 4.06
N LEU A 85 -3.20 2.81 4.64
CA LEU A 85 -1.86 3.36 4.74
C LEU A 85 -1.49 3.51 6.21
N ARG A 86 -0.37 2.96 6.62
CA ARG A 86 0.16 3.10 7.99
C ARG A 86 1.45 3.92 7.95
N PRO A 87 1.33 5.25 8.17
CA PRO A 87 2.51 6.13 8.19
C PRO A 87 3.35 5.88 9.43
N ARG A 88 4.67 5.95 9.25
CA ARG A 88 5.68 5.93 10.31
C ARG A 88 6.62 7.12 10.12
N THR A 89 7.72 7.21 10.85
CA THR A 89 8.62 8.37 10.84
C THR A 89 9.06 8.78 9.42
N HIS A 90 9.60 7.83 8.63
CA HIS A 90 10.14 8.11 7.29
C HIS A 90 9.63 7.13 6.21
N MET A 91 8.74 6.23 6.58
CA MET A 91 8.18 5.24 5.68
C MET A 91 6.69 5.05 5.95
N ALA A 92 6.00 4.42 5.02
CA ALA A 92 4.64 3.95 5.22
C ALA A 92 4.48 2.55 4.61
N ASP A 93 3.55 1.77 5.13
CA ASP A 93 3.15 0.52 4.51
C ASP A 93 1.69 0.57 4.09
N ILE A 94 1.37 -0.17 3.02
CA ILE A 94 0.00 -0.30 2.53
C ILE A 94 -0.49 -1.74 2.61
N GLY A 95 -1.80 -1.88 2.81
CA GLY A 95 -2.52 -3.14 2.70
C GLY A 95 -3.90 -2.90 2.13
N TYR A 96 -4.46 -3.87 1.41
CA TYR A 96 -5.73 -3.69 0.72
C TYR A 96 -6.53 -4.98 0.63
N VAL A 97 -7.81 -4.82 0.38
CA VAL A 97 -8.78 -5.88 0.09
C VAL A 97 -9.75 -5.39 -0.97
N LEU A 98 -10.14 -6.27 -1.89
CA LEU A 98 -11.11 -5.98 -2.95
C LEU A 98 -12.08 -7.16 -3.09
N ALA A 99 -13.37 -6.88 -3.16
CA ALA A 99 -14.39 -7.89 -3.40
C ALA A 99 -14.14 -8.64 -4.72
N ARG A 100 -14.29 -9.97 -4.69
CA ARG A 100 -13.87 -10.88 -5.77
C ARG A 100 -14.42 -10.52 -7.15
N ARG A 101 -15.67 -10.07 -7.23
CA ARG A 101 -16.32 -9.67 -8.49
C ARG A 101 -15.67 -8.46 -9.19
N TYR A 102 -14.80 -7.73 -8.49
CA TYR A 102 -14.07 -6.58 -9.04
C TYR A 102 -12.60 -6.89 -9.38
N TRP A 103 -12.15 -8.14 -9.15
CA TRP A 103 -10.81 -8.55 -9.52
C TRP A 103 -10.57 -8.51 -11.04
N GLY A 104 -9.31 -8.36 -11.43
CA GLY A 104 -8.92 -8.35 -12.84
C GLY A 104 -9.22 -7.07 -13.61
N ARG A 105 -9.93 -6.10 -13.00
CA ARG A 105 -10.37 -4.85 -13.66
C ARG A 105 -9.38 -3.68 -13.52
N GLY A 106 -8.26 -3.88 -12.85
CA GLY A 106 -7.25 -2.83 -12.62
C GLY A 106 -7.63 -1.78 -11.57
N LEU A 107 -8.73 -1.98 -10.82
CA LEU A 107 -9.21 -1.02 -9.83
C LEU A 107 -8.27 -0.91 -8.62
N MET A 108 -7.76 -2.04 -8.10
CA MET A 108 -6.84 -1.99 -6.96
C MET A 108 -5.49 -1.36 -7.30
N PRO A 109 -4.85 -1.65 -8.45
CA PRO A 109 -3.67 -0.88 -8.88
C PRO A 109 -3.92 0.63 -8.93
N GLU A 110 -5.06 1.09 -9.45
CA GLU A 110 -5.43 2.50 -9.53
C GLU A 110 -5.54 3.13 -8.13
N ALA A 111 -6.29 2.50 -7.21
CA ALA A 111 -6.41 2.95 -5.83
C ALA A 111 -5.06 2.98 -5.10
N ALA A 112 -4.26 1.92 -5.26
CA ALA A 112 -2.97 1.82 -4.60
C ALA A 112 -1.96 2.84 -5.15
N THR A 113 -1.98 3.13 -6.45
CA THR A 113 -1.17 4.21 -7.04
C THR A 113 -1.50 5.54 -6.40
N ALA A 114 -2.78 5.92 -6.31
CA ALA A 114 -3.19 7.18 -5.71
C ALA A 114 -2.73 7.31 -4.24
N VAL A 115 -2.84 6.23 -3.45
CA VAL A 115 -2.41 6.23 -2.04
C VAL A 115 -0.88 6.27 -1.91
N VAL A 116 -0.15 5.55 -2.75
CA VAL A 116 1.33 5.56 -2.74
C VAL A 116 1.86 6.94 -3.14
N GLU A 117 1.30 7.56 -4.17
CA GLU A 117 1.68 8.91 -4.60
C GLU A 117 1.35 9.96 -3.55
N LEU A 118 0.16 9.87 -2.92
CA LEU A 118 -0.18 10.71 -1.79
C LEU A 118 0.84 10.60 -0.65
N ALA A 119 1.27 9.39 -0.32
CA ALA A 119 2.23 9.15 0.75
C ALA A 119 3.62 9.71 0.38
N LEU A 120 4.14 9.37 -0.80
CA LEU A 120 5.45 9.85 -1.28
C LEU A 120 5.47 11.36 -1.55
N GLY A 121 4.32 11.99 -1.80
CA GLY A 121 4.18 13.44 -1.85
C GLY A 121 4.46 14.14 -0.51
N ARG A 122 4.49 13.42 0.61
CA ARG A 122 4.79 13.98 1.92
C ARG A 122 6.30 14.03 2.18
N PRO A 123 6.90 15.19 2.51
CA PRO A 123 8.34 15.32 2.72
C PRO A 123 8.95 14.33 3.70
N ALA A 124 8.21 13.95 4.74
CA ALA A 124 8.67 13.00 5.73
C ALA A 124 8.74 11.55 5.22
N ILE A 125 7.91 11.17 4.23
CA ILE A 125 7.85 9.79 3.75
C ILE A 125 8.82 9.63 2.57
N GLN A 126 9.83 8.79 2.76
CA GLN A 126 10.87 8.50 1.76
C GLN A 126 10.61 7.16 1.05
N ARG A 127 9.77 6.32 1.65
CA ARG A 127 9.53 4.95 1.21
C ARG A 127 8.11 4.51 1.52
N VAL A 128 7.43 3.91 0.54
CA VAL A 128 6.20 3.14 0.75
C VAL A 128 6.48 1.70 0.39
N TRP A 129 6.07 0.78 1.26
CA TRP A 129 6.30 -0.66 1.07
C TRP A 129 5.03 -1.48 1.31
N ALA A 130 5.05 -2.70 0.83
CA ALA A 130 3.99 -3.68 1.04
C ALA A 130 4.58 -5.09 1.01
N VAL A 131 3.88 -6.02 1.65
CA VAL A 131 4.18 -7.44 1.54
C VAL A 131 2.98 -8.22 1.02
N CYS A 132 3.26 -9.32 0.34
CA CYS A 132 2.23 -10.31 -0.01
C CYS A 132 2.80 -11.72 0.15
N ASP A 133 1.94 -12.69 0.50
CA ASP A 133 2.33 -14.09 0.56
C ASP A 133 2.98 -14.53 -0.75
N VAL A 134 4.03 -15.37 -0.69
CA VAL A 134 4.76 -15.83 -1.89
C VAL A 134 3.87 -16.53 -2.92
N GLU A 135 2.73 -17.09 -2.49
CA GLU A 135 1.75 -17.70 -3.37
C GLU A 135 0.69 -16.70 -3.90
N ASN A 136 0.60 -15.50 -3.33
CA ASN A 136 -0.39 -14.49 -3.72
C ASN A 136 0.04 -13.71 -4.96
N ARG A 137 0.08 -14.40 -6.11
CA ARG A 137 0.45 -13.81 -7.40
C ARG A 137 -0.44 -12.64 -7.82
N ALA A 138 -1.67 -12.61 -7.34
CA ALA A 138 -2.60 -11.51 -7.67
C ALA A 138 -2.15 -10.21 -6.99
N SER A 139 -1.79 -10.28 -5.69
CA SER A 139 -1.26 -9.12 -4.97
C SER A 139 0.09 -8.68 -5.51
N ALA A 140 1.02 -9.61 -5.81
CA ALA A 140 2.30 -9.29 -6.43
C ALA A 140 2.12 -8.45 -7.70
N ARG A 141 1.22 -8.88 -8.61
CA ARG A 141 0.89 -8.12 -9.84
C ARG A 141 0.28 -6.75 -9.59
N VAL A 142 -0.46 -6.56 -8.49
CA VAL A 142 -0.95 -5.23 -8.10
C VAL A 142 0.23 -4.35 -7.75
N LEU A 143 1.14 -4.81 -6.89
CA LEU A 143 2.30 -4.05 -6.43
C LEU A 143 3.25 -3.68 -7.58
N GLU A 144 3.50 -4.60 -8.50
CA GLU A 144 4.26 -4.35 -9.74
C GLU A 144 3.62 -3.25 -10.61
N LYS A 145 2.28 -3.29 -10.78
CA LYS A 145 1.55 -2.27 -11.56
C LYS A 145 1.55 -0.89 -10.90
N VAL A 146 1.71 -0.81 -9.59
CA VAL A 146 1.87 0.45 -8.83
C VAL A 146 3.28 1.03 -8.99
N GLY A 147 4.19 0.29 -9.65
CA GLY A 147 5.60 0.68 -9.79
C GLY A 147 6.41 0.45 -8.53
N MET A 148 5.99 -0.51 -7.70
CA MET A 148 6.81 -0.95 -6.58
C MET A 148 7.82 -1.99 -7.05
N GLU A 149 9.06 -1.85 -6.62
CA GLU A 149 10.16 -2.77 -6.94
C GLU A 149 10.20 -3.93 -5.94
N TYR A 150 10.48 -5.13 -6.47
CA TYR A 150 10.67 -6.32 -5.65
C TYR A 150 12.03 -6.26 -4.94
N GLU A 151 12.03 -6.40 -3.61
CA GLU A 151 13.26 -6.32 -2.80
C GLU A 151 13.69 -7.68 -2.22
N GLY A 152 12.84 -8.70 -2.31
CA GLY A 152 13.19 -10.02 -1.82
C GLY A 152 12.11 -10.72 -1.01
N VAL A 153 12.49 -11.79 -0.33
CA VAL A 153 11.61 -12.60 0.52
C VAL A 153 11.93 -12.35 1.99
N LEU A 154 10.92 -11.98 2.75
CA LEU A 154 10.97 -11.98 4.21
C LEU A 154 10.47 -13.33 4.72
N ARG A 155 11.37 -14.10 5.35
CA ARG A 155 11.05 -15.45 5.80
C ARG A 155 10.26 -15.44 7.10
N ARG A 156 9.22 -16.29 7.20
CA ARG A 156 8.39 -16.46 8.39
C ARG A 156 7.89 -15.13 8.97
N TRP A 157 7.45 -14.26 8.07
CA TRP A 157 7.15 -12.86 8.40
C TRP A 157 5.76 -12.66 8.98
N ILE A 158 4.75 -13.35 8.43
CA ILE A 158 3.36 -13.09 8.76
C ILE A 158 2.56 -14.40 8.87
N ILE A 159 1.58 -14.42 9.77
CA ILE A 159 0.61 -15.50 9.83
C ILE A 159 -0.60 -15.13 8.98
N HIS A 160 -0.92 -15.96 8.01
CA HIS A 160 -2.17 -15.95 7.27
C HIS A 160 -3.07 -17.04 7.82
N PRO A 161 -3.96 -16.76 8.79
CA PRO A 161 -4.66 -17.79 9.55
C PRO A 161 -5.61 -18.66 8.71
N ASN A 162 -5.89 -18.23 7.47
CA ASN A 162 -6.72 -18.94 6.50
C ASN A 162 -5.90 -19.87 5.58
N VAL A 163 -4.58 -19.85 5.71
CA VAL A 163 -3.65 -20.72 4.96
C VAL A 163 -2.86 -21.62 5.89
N SER A 164 -2.31 -21.05 6.98
CA SER A 164 -1.45 -21.77 7.91
C SER A 164 -1.50 -21.13 9.29
N ALA A 165 -1.36 -21.94 10.33
CA ALA A 165 -1.13 -21.46 11.70
C ALA A 165 0.32 -20.98 11.90
N GLU A 166 1.25 -21.43 11.05
CA GLU A 166 2.65 -21.05 11.10
C GLU A 166 2.93 -19.78 10.28
N PRO A 167 3.91 -18.97 10.69
CA PRO A 167 4.35 -17.82 9.91
C PRO A 167 4.83 -18.23 8.51
N ARG A 168 4.40 -17.49 7.50
CA ARG A 168 4.70 -17.73 6.09
C ARG A 168 5.68 -16.70 5.54
N ASP A 169 6.37 -17.11 4.48
CA ASP A 169 7.25 -16.24 3.72
C ASP A 169 6.42 -15.27 2.87
N VAL A 170 6.92 -14.05 2.73
CA VAL A 170 6.26 -13.03 1.92
C VAL A 170 7.27 -12.36 0.99
N HIS A 171 6.80 -11.97 -0.20
CA HIS A 171 7.50 -11.02 -1.06
C HIS A 171 7.39 -9.62 -0.46
N CYS A 172 8.49 -8.89 -0.45
CA CYS A 172 8.55 -7.48 -0.08
C CYS A 172 8.71 -6.64 -1.34
N TYR A 173 7.88 -5.61 -1.46
CA TYR A 173 7.90 -4.62 -2.54
C TYR A 173 7.98 -3.23 -1.94
N ALA A 174 8.68 -2.31 -2.60
CA ALA A 174 8.74 -0.92 -2.18
C ALA A 174 8.81 0.04 -3.36
N ARG A 175 8.34 1.27 -3.12
CA ARG A 175 8.58 2.41 -3.99
C ARG A 175 9.20 3.53 -3.18
N LEU A 176 10.29 4.06 -3.69
CA LEU A 176 11.02 5.15 -3.05
C LEU A 176 10.52 6.49 -3.58
N ARG A 177 10.71 7.52 -2.77
CA ARG A 177 10.54 8.89 -3.21
C ARG A 177 11.63 9.24 -4.22
N ASP A 178 11.25 9.81 -5.35
CA ASP A 178 12.21 10.39 -6.28
C ASP A 178 12.93 11.56 -5.61
N THR A 179 14.14 11.34 -5.14
CA THR A 179 15.08 12.43 -4.84
C THR A 179 15.58 12.88 -6.20
N GLY A 180 15.03 13.99 -6.72
CA GLY A 180 15.48 14.55 -7.99
C GLY A 180 17.00 14.48 -8.06
N SER A 181 17.53 13.82 -9.09
CA SER A 181 18.96 13.67 -9.31
C SER A 181 19.63 15.03 -9.23
N VAL A 182 20.33 15.28 -8.13
CA VAL A 182 21.35 16.33 -8.13
C VAL A 182 22.42 15.79 -9.07
N THR A 183 22.34 16.21 -10.32
CA THR A 183 23.42 16.03 -11.29
C THR A 183 24.65 16.72 -10.70
N SER A 184 25.50 15.93 -10.02
CA SER A 184 26.85 16.35 -9.70
C SER A 184 27.58 16.50 -11.03
N THR A 185 27.65 17.74 -11.52
CA THR A 185 28.53 18.13 -12.61
C THR A 185 29.94 17.71 -12.20
N PRO A 186 30.65 16.89 -12.95
CA PRO A 186 32.04 16.58 -12.64
C PRO A 186 32.84 17.87 -12.82
N THR A 187 33.34 18.42 -11.72
CA THR A 187 34.31 19.50 -11.74
C THR A 187 35.54 19.00 -12.47
N SER A 188 35.76 19.52 -13.69
CA SER A 188 36.96 19.26 -14.47
C SER A 188 38.17 19.80 -13.70
N GLY A 189 38.85 18.90 -12.96
CA GLY A 189 40.13 19.20 -12.35
C GLY A 189 41.17 19.35 -13.43
N SER A 190 41.58 20.59 -13.72
CA SER A 190 42.75 20.91 -14.50
C SER A 190 43.99 20.29 -13.83
N ARG A 191 44.63 19.38 -14.55
CA ARG A 191 45.94 18.85 -14.19
C ARG A 191 46.97 20.01 -14.31
N PRO A 192 47.83 20.23 -13.31
CA PRO A 192 48.97 21.09 -13.49
C PRO A 192 50.02 20.37 -14.37
N ARG A 193 50.46 21.09 -15.43
CA ARG A 193 51.57 20.66 -16.27
C ARG A 193 52.87 20.67 -15.43
N SER A 194 53.49 19.53 -15.29
CA SER A 194 54.89 19.42 -14.81
C SER A 194 55.81 19.83 -15.93
N SER A 195 56.49 20.94 -15.72
CA SER A 195 57.60 21.41 -16.55
C SER A 195 58.84 20.57 -16.28
N ALA A 196 59.36 19.93 -17.32
CA ALA A 196 60.67 19.34 -17.33
C ALA A 196 61.72 20.48 -17.36
N GLY A 197 62.75 20.33 -16.55
CA GLY A 197 64.03 21.07 -16.65
C GLY A 197 65.17 20.07 -16.74
N PRO A 198 66.19 20.34 -17.49
CA PRO A 198 67.19 19.36 -17.86
C PRO A 198 68.46 19.40 -16.97
N ASP A 199 69.35 18.38 -17.22
CA ASP A 199 70.80 18.32 -16.92
C ASP A 199 71.29 17.89 -15.51
N ARG A 200 71.85 16.78 -15.45
CA ARG A 200 73.22 16.28 -15.61
C ARG A 200 73.35 14.82 -15.14
#